data_4b120d25b32cc0ccf30620d21e382ba5
#
_entry.id   4b120d25b32cc0ccf30620d21e382ba5
#
_cell.length_a   1.000
_cell.length_b   1.000
_cell.length_c   1.000
_cell.angle_alpha   90.00
_cell.angle_beta   90.00
_cell.angle_gamma   90.00
#
_symmetry.space_group_name_H-M   'P 1'
#
loop_
_entity.id
_entity.type
_entity.pdbx_description
1 polymer ?
#
loop_
_entity_poly.entity_id
_entity_poly.type
_entity_poly.pdbx_seq_one_letter_code
_entity_poly.pdbx_strand_id
1 'polypeptide(L)'
;MYVIDTTARRPPAATRAYRAIKDAILDRTYAGGRLLTEGELAEAVGVSRTPVREALLRLEADGLVRLYPKKGALVLPVSADEIADVLETRELVETHTAVRAIRVDGLHDTLEAHLAAMRAAREAADTVAFTAADRAFHHAVVAAAGNAVLTGLYDSLRDRQLRMGVEYVRSGPERMDRALAEHEAIVAALASGDTERVRRSVHRHTSTLRATLASGR
;
A
#
# COMPACT_ATOMS: atom_id res chain seq x y z
N MET A 1 13.75 34.75 -24.16
CA MET A 1 12.79 33.64 -24.39
C MET A 1 13.53 32.36 -24.04
N TYR A 2 13.36 31.90 -22.79
CA TYR A 2 13.98 30.62 -22.32
C TYR A 2 13.16 29.48 -22.89
N VAL A 3 13.73 28.70 -23.77
CA VAL A 3 13.15 27.43 -24.26
C VAL A 3 13.47 26.38 -23.20
N ILE A 4 12.46 25.93 -22.46
CA ILE A 4 12.58 24.76 -21.58
C ILE A 4 12.57 23.53 -22.49
N ASP A 5 13.75 22.90 -22.66
CA ASP A 5 13.91 21.62 -23.35
C ASP A 5 13.21 20.53 -22.51
N THR A 6 12.06 20.07 -22.97
CA THR A 6 11.23 19.02 -22.34
C THR A 6 11.58 17.62 -22.84
N THR A 7 12.83 17.35 -23.18
CA THR A 7 13.27 15.95 -23.35
C THR A 7 13.23 15.28 -21.98
N ALA A 8 12.35 14.30 -21.80
CA ALA A 8 12.16 13.54 -20.56
C ALA A 8 13.49 12.84 -20.19
N ARG A 9 14.31 13.54 -19.43
CA ARG A 9 15.63 13.08 -18.98
C ARG A 9 15.44 11.84 -18.12
N ARG A 10 16.03 10.71 -18.54
CA ARG A 10 16.00 9.44 -17.79
C ARG A 10 16.36 9.69 -16.32
N PRO A 11 15.57 9.21 -15.35
CA PRO A 11 15.83 9.49 -13.94
C PRO A 11 17.26 9.11 -13.53
N PRO A 12 17.90 9.82 -12.57
CA PRO A 12 19.21 9.47 -12.04
C PRO A 12 19.32 7.99 -11.66
N ALA A 13 20.49 7.39 -11.81
CA ALA A 13 20.70 5.97 -11.53
C ALA A 13 20.31 5.58 -10.11
N ALA A 14 20.59 6.42 -9.11
CA ALA A 14 20.17 6.20 -7.72
C ALA A 14 18.65 6.20 -7.56
N THR A 15 17.94 7.08 -8.27
CA THR A 15 16.47 7.11 -8.24
C THR A 15 15.87 5.86 -8.91
N ARG A 16 16.47 5.37 -9.99
CA ARG A 16 16.04 4.12 -10.62
C ARG A 16 16.27 2.93 -9.69
N ALA A 17 17.46 2.85 -9.08
CA ALA A 17 17.79 1.80 -8.11
C ALA A 17 16.83 1.82 -6.92
N TYR A 18 16.59 3.00 -6.34
CA TYR A 18 15.65 3.15 -5.24
C TYR A 18 14.25 2.64 -5.60
N ARG A 19 13.70 3.07 -6.75
CA ARG A 19 12.35 2.65 -7.17
C ARG A 19 12.29 1.15 -7.42
N ALA A 20 13.22 0.60 -8.21
CA ALA A 20 13.23 -0.82 -8.55
C ALA A 20 13.36 -1.71 -7.30
N ILE A 21 14.25 -1.37 -6.36
CA ILE A 21 14.42 -2.14 -5.12
C ILE A 21 13.21 -1.99 -4.22
N LYS A 22 12.65 -0.77 -4.11
CA LYS A 22 11.44 -0.50 -3.34
C LYS A 22 10.26 -1.32 -3.86
N ASP A 23 10.00 -1.29 -5.15
CA ASP A 23 8.91 -2.03 -5.78
C ASP A 23 9.06 -3.55 -5.52
N ALA A 24 10.28 -4.09 -5.67
CA ALA A 24 10.58 -5.50 -5.39
C ALA A 24 10.43 -5.89 -3.89
N ILE A 25 10.57 -4.95 -2.95
CA ILE A 25 10.26 -5.16 -1.54
C ILE A 25 8.74 -5.12 -1.31
N LEU A 26 8.04 -4.15 -1.93
CA LEU A 26 6.60 -3.97 -1.76
C LEU A 26 5.79 -5.12 -2.36
N ASP A 27 6.21 -5.67 -3.51
CA ASP A 27 5.60 -6.83 -4.15
C ASP A 27 6.10 -8.18 -3.60
N ARG A 28 7.04 -8.14 -2.63
CA ARG A 28 7.68 -9.29 -1.96
C ARG A 28 8.57 -10.17 -2.86
N THR A 29 8.99 -9.70 -4.02
CA THR A 29 10.10 -10.31 -4.77
C THR A 29 11.33 -10.41 -3.87
N TYR A 30 11.55 -9.38 -3.04
CA TYR A 30 12.48 -9.40 -1.92
C TYR A 30 11.72 -9.51 -0.60
N ALA A 31 11.51 -10.74 -0.15
CA ALA A 31 10.75 -11.02 1.06
C ALA A 31 11.44 -10.49 2.34
N GLY A 32 10.66 -10.19 3.37
CA GLY A 32 11.18 -9.85 4.70
C GLY A 32 12.11 -10.93 5.25
N GLY A 33 13.20 -10.52 5.87
CA GLY A 33 14.28 -11.41 6.33
C GLY A 33 15.34 -11.76 5.28
N ARG A 34 15.15 -11.38 3.99
CA ARG A 34 16.16 -11.60 2.96
C ARG A 34 17.31 -10.61 3.11
N LEU A 35 18.54 -11.11 3.07
CA LEU A 35 19.75 -10.29 2.99
C LEU A 35 20.10 -10.07 1.51
N LEU A 36 20.20 -8.80 1.10
CA LEU A 36 20.50 -8.38 -0.27
C LEU A 36 21.90 -7.77 -0.31
N THR A 37 22.74 -8.20 -1.25
CA THR A 37 24.06 -7.62 -1.44
C THR A 37 24.01 -6.48 -2.45
N GLU A 38 24.93 -5.50 -2.33
CA GLU A 38 25.06 -4.40 -3.30
C GLU A 38 25.37 -4.91 -4.71
N GLY A 39 26.11 -6.01 -4.83
CA GLY A 39 26.46 -6.61 -6.11
C GLY A 39 25.25 -7.21 -6.83
N GLU A 40 24.46 -8.03 -6.11
CA GLU A 40 23.23 -8.63 -6.62
C GLU A 40 22.22 -7.55 -7.06
N LEU A 41 22.05 -6.49 -6.27
CA LEU A 41 21.16 -5.39 -6.60
C LEU A 41 21.65 -4.56 -7.79
N ALA A 42 22.97 -4.34 -7.90
CA ALA A 42 23.57 -3.62 -9.03
C ALA A 42 23.34 -4.36 -10.35
N GLU A 43 23.50 -5.67 -10.33
CA GLU A 43 23.23 -6.55 -11.49
C GLU A 43 21.74 -6.53 -11.84
N ALA A 44 20.85 -6.75 -10.88
CA ALA A 44 19.40 -6.80 -11.08
C ALA A 44 18.83 -5.49 -11.66
N VAL A 45 19.35 -4.32 -11.24
CA VAL A 45 18.88 -3.00 -11.69
C VAL A 45 19.64 -2.51 -12.94
N GLY A 46 20.76 -3.10 -13.28
CA GLY A 46 21.62 -2.65 -14.40
C GLY A 46 22.30 -1.31 -14.12
N VAL A 47 22.89 -1.14 -12.93
CA VAL A 47 23.62 0.05 -12.50
C VAL A 47 24.91 -0.35 -11.74
N SER A 48 25.80 0.62 -11.45
CA SER A 48 26.95 0.36 -10.59
C SER A 48 26.57 0.31 -9.10
N ARG A 49 27.51 -0.11 -8.22
CA ARG A 49 27.28 -0.23 -6.77
C ARG A 49 27.04 1.12 -6.08
N THR A 50 27.62 2.20 -6.55
CA THR A 50 27.47 3.54 -5.93
C THR A 50 26.01 4.00 -5.88
N PRO A 51 25.24 4.07 -6.99
CA PRO A 51 23.83 4.43 -6.95
C PRO A 51 22.98 3.43 -6.15
N VAL A 52 23.38 2.15 -6.04
CA VAL A 52 22.71 1.19 -5.16
C VAL A 52 22.89 1.55 -3.69
N ARG A 53 24.10 1.95 -3.26
CA ARG A 53 24.33 2.41 -1.87
C ARG A 53 23.49 3.62 -1.52
N GLU A 54 23.42 4.60 -2.42
CA GLU A 54 22.55 5.78 -2.22
C GLU A 54 21.08 5.38 -2.11
N ALA A 55 20.62 4.44 -2.94
CA ALA A 55 19.28 3.90 -2.87
C ALA A 55 19.01 3.16 -1.56
N LEU A 56 19.94 2.33 -1.10
CA LEU A 56 19.83 1.57 0.13
C LEU A 56 19.79 2.47 1.38
N LEU A 57 20.56 3.55 1.42
CA LEU A 57 20.49 4.54 2.50
C LEU A 57 19.10 5.20 2.58
N ARG A 58 18.48 5.50 1.43
CA ARG A 58 17.11 6.02 1.39
C ARG A 58 16.10 4.98 1.85
N LEU A 59 16.23 3.72 1.41
CA LEU A 59 15.36 2.62 1.82
C LEU A 59 15.48 2.32 3.32
N GLU A 60 16.66 2.51 3.92
CA GLU A 60 16.86 2.42 5.36
C GLU A 60 16.16 3.57 6.11
N ALA A 61 16.26 4.81 5.60
CA ALA A 61 15.52 5.94 6.14
C ALA A 61 13.99 5.76 6.03
N ASP A 62 13.51 5.08 4.98
CA ASP A 62 12.10 4.71 4.81
C ASP A 62 11.67 3.50 5.70
N GLY A 63 12.61 2.88 6.44
CA GLY A 63 12.34 1.72 7.30
C GLY A 63 12.04 0.42 6.53
N LEU A 64 12.47 0.31 5.28
CA LEU A 64 12.26 -0.88 4.43
C LEU A 64 13.38 -1.91 4.56
N VAL A 65 14.59 -1.46 4.84
CA VAL A 65 15.77 -2.31 5.03
C VAL A 65 16.57 -1.86 6.25
N ARG A 66 17.49 -2.71 6.70
CA ARG A 66 18.55 -2.38 7.66
C ARG A 66 19.91 -2.70 7.06
N LEU A 67 20.80 -1.73 7.07
CA LEU A 67 22.14 -1.90 6.53
C LEU A 67 23.07 -2.60 7.51
N TYR A 68 23.82 -3.59 7.04
CA TYR A 68 24.87 -4.27 7.78
C TYR A 68 26.21 -4.05 7.07
N PRO A 69 27.19 -3.40 7.74
CA PRO A 69 28.49 -3.13 7.14
C PRO A 69 29.11 -4.39 6.53
N LYS A 70 29.57 -4.31 5.28
CA LYS A 70 30.22 -5.39 4.50
C LYS A 70 29.33 -6.62 4.22
N LYS A 71 28.08 -6.67 4.71
CA LYS A 71 27.17 -7.80 4.51
C LYS A 71 26.05 -7.47 3.52
N GLY A 72 25.58 -6.23 3.49
CA GLY A 72 24.47 -5.79 2.63
C GLY A 72 23.30 -5.21 3.40
N ALA A 73 22.11 -5.31 2.83
CA ALA A 73 20.86 -4.79 3.37
C ALA A 73 19.90 -5.93 3.72
N LEU A 74 19.43 -5.99 4.95
CA LEU A 74 18.38 -6.91 5.37
C LEU A 74 17.03 -6.26 5.11
N VAL A 75 16.18 -6.91 4.32
CA VAL A 75 14.78 -6.49 4.15
C VAL A 75 14.04 -6.68 5.48
N LEU A 76 13.47 -5.61 6.02
CA LEU A 76 12.76 -5.68 7.29
C LEU A 76 11.42 -6.40 7.12
N PRO A 77 11.11 -7.44 7.90
CA PRO A 77 9.79 -8.03 7.94
C PRO A 77 8.80 -7.04 8.55
N VAL A 78 7.52 -7.14 8.18
CA VAL A 78 6.45 -6.38 8.86
C VAL A 78 6.24 -7.01 10.25
N SER A 79 6.41 -6.21 11.30
CA SER A 79 6.21 -6.71 12.68
C SER A 79 4.73 -6.71 13.06
N ALA A 80 4.39 -7.49 14.11
CA ALA A 80 3.04 -7.50 14.67
C ALA A 80 2.64 -6.12 15.23
N ASP A 81 3.59 -5.41 15.83
CA ASP A 81 3.34 -4.08 16.37
C ASP A 81 3.11 -3.07 15.23
N GLU A 82 3.90 -3.12 14.16
CA GLU A 82 3.69 -2.29 12.97
C GLU A 82 2.31 -2.55 12.35
N ILE A 83 1.86 -3.80 12.30
CA ILE A 83 0.52 -4.17 11.83
C ILE A 83 -0.54 -3.54 12.72
N ALA A 84 -0.41 -3.65 14.04
CA ALA A 84 -1.36 -3.10 14.99
C ALA A 84 -1.47 -1.58 14.86
N ASP A 85 -0.33 -0.87 14.83
CA ASP A 85 -0.25 0.59 14.73
C ASP A 85 -0.86 1.11 13.42
N VAL A 86 -0.55 0.47 12.28
CA VAL A 86 -1.10 0.85 10.98
C VAL A 86 -2.60 0.61 10.92
N LEU A 87 -3.09 -0.51 11.43
CA LEU A 87 -4.53 -0.82 11.41
C LEU A 87 -5.33 0.07 12.36
N GLU A 88 -4.78 0.43 13.53
CA GLU A 88 -5.41 1.40 14.42
C GLU A 88 -5.50 2.78 13.74
N THR A 89 -4.42 3.23 13.12
CA THR A 89 -4.39 4.51 12.40
C THR A 89 -5.37 4.50 11.23
N ARG A 90 -5.45 3.41 10.47
CA ARG A 90 -6.43 3.25 9.39
C ARG A 90 -7.85 3.34 9.90
N GLU A 91 -8.17 2.60 10.96
CA GLU A 91 -9.53 2.59 11.55
C GLU A 91 -9.97 4.00 11.97
N LEU A 92 -9.10 4.75 12.63
CA LEU A 92 -9.38 6.12 13.05
C LEU A 92 -9.62 7.04 11.85
N VAL A 93 -8.68 7.05 10.89
CA VAL A 93 -8.74 7.94 9.73
C VAL A 93 -9.90 7.56 8.80
N GLU A 94 -10.00 6.28 8.43
CA GLU A 94 -11.00 5.80 7.48
C GLU A 94 -12.42 5.92 8.03
N THR A 95 -12.66 5.61 9.31
CA THR A 95 -13.97 5.77 9.93
C THR A 95 -14.40 7.23 9.96
N HIS A 96 -13.49 8.13 10.36
CA HIS A 96 -13.79 9.57 10.40
C HIS A 96 -14.08 10.12 9.00
N THR A 97 -13.24 9.79 8.03
CA THR A 97 -13.35 10.32 6.67
C THR A 97 -14.51 9.70 5.89
N ALA A 98 -14.80 8.41 6.05
CA ALA A 98 -15.96 7.76 5.42
C ALA A 98 -17.29 8.41 5.84
N VAL A 99 -17.46 8.74 7.10
CA VAL A 99 -18.65 9.48 7.58
C VAL A 99 -18.77 10.84 6.90
N ARG A 100 -17.69 11.55 6.72
CA ARG A 100 -17.67 12.85 6.02
C ARG A 100 -17.90 12.73 4.52
N ALA A 101 -17.57 11.58 3.94
CA ALA A 101 -17.67 11.31 2.51
C ALA A 101 -19.06 10.82 2.06
N ILE A 102 -20.01 10.57 2.96
CA ILE A 102 -21.33 9.98 2.68
C ILE A 102 -22.09 10.67 1.53
N ARG A 103 -21.95 11.98 1.36
CA ARG A 103 -22.70 12.77 0.37
C ARG A 103 -21.80 13.48 -0.63
N VAL A 104 -20.61 12.92 -0.87
CA VAL A 104 -19.68 13.50 -1.86
C VAL A 104 -20.07 12.98 -3.24
N ASP A 105 -20.42 13.90 -4.13
CA ASP A 105 -20.78 13.58 -5.50
C ASP A 105 -19.64 12.90 -6.26
N GLY A 106 -19.97 11.89 -7.07
CA GLY A 106 -19.02 11.13 -7.87
C GLY A 106 -18.14 10.12 -7.08
N LEU A 107 -18.21 10.10 -5.74
CA LEU A 107 -17.46 9.13 -4.96
C LEU A 107 -17.91 7.70 -5.25
N HIS A 108 -19.21 7.46 -5.35
CA HIS A 108 -19.76 6.14 -5.64
C HIS A 108 -19.16 5.54 -6.92
N ASP A 109 -19.18 6.29 -8.03
CA ASP A 109 -18.63 5.84 -9.31
C ASP A 109 -17.12 5.57 -9.24
N THR A 110 -16.39 6.41 -8.49
CA THR A 110 -14.97 6.21 -8.24
C THR A 110 -14.71 4.90 -7.49
N LEU A 111 -15.49 4.61 -6.45
CA LEU A 111 -15.35 3.38 -5.67
C LEU A 111 -15.73 2.13 -6.47
N GLU A 112 -16.79 2.20 -7.29
CA GLU A 112 -17.16 1.11 -8.19
C GLU A 112 -16.06 0.81 -9.22
N ALA A 113 -15.37 1.82 -9.73
CA ALA A 113 -14.22 1.62 -10.63
C ALA A 113 -13.08 0.89 -9.91
N HIS A 114 -12.79 1.20 -8.64
CA HIS A 114 -11.80 0.48 -7.85
C HIS A 114 -12.23 -0.97 -7.54
N LEU A 115 -13.51 -1.19 -7.24
CA LEU A 115 -14.05 -2.55 -7.07
C LEU A 115 -13.92 -3.37 -8.36
N ALA A 116 -14.20 -2.78 -9.52
CA ALA A 116 -14.01 -3.44 -10.81
C ALA A 116 -12.54 -3.84 -11.04
N ALA A 117 -11.59 -2.96 -10.69
CA ALA A 117 -10.16 -3.27 -10.76
C ALA A 117 -9.76 -4.41 -9.81
N MET A 118 -10.32 -4.43 -8.57
CA MET A 118 -10.08 -5.52 -7.62
C MET A 118 -10.65 -6.85 -8.14
N ARG A 119 -11.86 -6.88 -8.73
CA ARG A 119 -12.45 -8.08 -9.33
C ARG A 119 -11.57 -8.61 -10.48
N ALA A 120 -11.11 -7.74 -11.38
CA ALA A 120 -10.22 -8.13 -12.47
C ALA A 120 -8.88 -8.70 -11.97
N ALA A 121 -8.29 -8.09 -10.95
CA ALA A 121 -7.06 -8.58 -10.34
C ALA A 121 -7.27 -9.95 -9.63
N ARG A 122 -8.42 -10.15 -8.99
CA ARG A 122 -8.81 -11.43 -8.38
C ARG A 122 -8.94 -12.53 -9.44
N GLU A 123 -9.60 -12.25 -10.57
CA GLU A 123 -9.75 -13.20 -11.69
C GLU A 123 -8.39 -13.58 -12.28
N ALA A 124 -7.47 -12.62 -12.38
CA ALA A 124 -6.10 -12.83 -12.84
C ALA A 124 -5.18 -13.47 -11.79
N ALA A 125 -5.65 -13.69 -10.55
CA ALA A 125 -4.84 -14.07 -9.39
C ALA A 125 -3.63 -13.14 -9.14
N ASP A 126 -3.75 -11.86 -9.51
CA ASP A 126 -2.72 -10.83 -9.34
C ASP A 126 -2.86 -10.17 -7.97
N THR A 127 -2.11 -10.68 -7.00
CA THR A 127 -2.13 -10.18 -5.61
C THR A 127 -1.61 -8.75 -5.48
N VAL A 128 -0.68 -8.34 -6.34
CA VAL A 128 -0.09 -7.00 -6.31
C VAL A 128 -1.08 -5.98 -6.85
N ALA A 129 -1.69 -6.26 -8.02
CA ALA A 129 -2.73 -5.42 -8.60
C ALA A 129 -3.94 -5.31 -7.68
N PHE A 130 -4.36 -6.43 -7.04
CA PHE A 130 -5.45 -6.42 -6.06
C PHE A 130 -5.16 -5.48 -4.90
N THR A 131 -3.99 -5.60 -4.26
CA THR A 131 -3.60 -4.76 -3.13
C THR A 131 -3.46 -3.28 -3.51
N ALA A 132 -3.00 -3.00 -4.72
CA ALA A 132 -2.92 -1.63 -5.23
C ALA A 132 -4.31 -1.01 -5.43
N ALA A 133 -5.28 -1.78 -5.97
CA ALA A 133 -6.66 -1.33 -6.16
C ALA A 133 -7.39 -1.16 -4.82
N ASP A 134 -7.19 -2.08 -3.87
CA ASP A 134 -7.68 -2.00 -2.49
C ASP A 134 -7.22 -0.69 -1.81
N ARG A 135 -5.93 -0.40 -1.88
CA ARG A 135 -5.40 0.84 -1.33
C ARG A 135 -6.00 2.08 -2.01
N ALA A 136 -6.14 2.06 -3.34
CA ALA A 136 -6.72 3.18 -4.10
C ALA A 136 -8.18 3.43 -3.70
N PHE A 137 -8.95 2.37 -3.43
CA PHE A 137 -10.32 2.45 -2.90
C PHE A 137 -10.36 3.23 -1.58
N HIS A 138 -9.58 2.82 -0.58
CA HIS A 138 -9.55 3.48 0.73
C HIS A 138 -9.01 4.92 0.63
N HIS A 139 -7.99 5.14 -0.19
CA HIS A 139 -7.47 6.49 -0.45
C HIS A 139 -8.56 7.41 -1.03
N ALA A 140 -9.39 6.92 -1.96
CA ALA A 140 -10.48 7.70 -2.54
C ALA A 140 -11.50 8.14 -1.47
N VAL A 141 -11.86 7.24 -0.53
CA VAL A 141 -12.73 7.58 0.61
C VAL A 141 -12.11 8.66 1.49
N VAL A 142 -10.81 8.52 1.82
CA VAL A 142 -10.10 9.49 2.67
C VAL A 142 -9.98 10.84 1.99
N ALA A 143 -9.64 10.88 0.72
CA ALA A 143 -9.49 12.11 -0.07
C ALA A 143 -10.83 12.84 -0.23
N ALA A 144 -11.93 12.10 -0.43
CA ALA A 144 -13.28 12.65 -0.58
C ALA A 144 -13.75 13.45 0.65
N ALA A 145 -13.21 13.18 1.83
CA ALA A 145 -13.52 13.95 3.04
C ALA A 145 -13.00 15.40 3.01
N GLY A 146 -12.15 15.77 2.03
CA GLY A 146 -11.66 17.13 1.81
C GLY A 146 -10.68 17.64 2.89
N ASN A 147 -10.03 16.73 3.65
CA ASN A 147 -9.05 17.10 4.66
C ASN A 147 -7.64 16.71 4.19
N ALA A 148 -6.89 17.67 3.63
CA ALA A 148 -5.55 17.46 3.10
C ALA A 148 -4.54 16.93 4.13
N VAL A 149 -4.70 17.26 5.42
CA VAL A 149 -3.82 16.77 6.49
C VAL A 149 -4.05 15.27 6.72
N LEU A 150 -5.31 14.82 6.78
CA LEU A 150 -5.62 13.40 6.92
C LEU A 150 -5.22 12.61 5.67
N THR A 151 -5.40 13.18 4.48
CA THR A 151 -4.95 12.55 3.23
C THR A 151 -3.43 12.39 3.22
N GLY A 152 -2.68 13.42 3.60
CA GLY A 152 -1.21 13.34 3.69
C GLY A 152 -0.72 12.32 4.73
N LEU A 153 -1.39 12.24 5.90
CA LEU A 153 -1.12 11.21 6.89
C LEU A 153 -1.38 9.81 6.32
N TYR A 154 -2.53 9.61 5.67
CA TYR A 154 -2.90 8.33 5.06
C TYR A 154 -1.91 7.91 3.96
N ASP A 155 -1.45 8.86 3.14
CA ASP A 155 -0.44 8.62 2.12
C ASP A 155 0.92 8.19 2.71
N SER A 156 1.28 8.67 3.90
CA SER A 156 2.50 8.25 4.58
C SER A 156 2.50 6.76 4.99
N LEU A 157 1.31 6.14 5.09
CA LEU A 157 1.15 4.72 5.40
C LEU A 157 1.24 3.82 4.14
N ARG A 158 1.35 4.39 2.95
CA ARG A 158 1.24 3.68 1.67
C ARG A 158 2.08 2.41 1.58
N ASP A 159 3.36 2.52 1.86
CA ASP A 159 4.30 1.42 1.68
C ASP A 159 4.05 0.30 2.71
N ARG A 160 3.66 0.69 3.94
CA ARG A 160 3.26 -0.26 4.99
C ARG A 160 1.98 -1.00 4.60
N GLN A 161 0.98 -0.28 4.14
CA GLN A 161 -0.29 -0.86 3.69
C GLN A 161 -0.09 -1.86 2.54
N LEU A 162 0.75 -1.52 1.53
CA LEU A 162 1.03 -2.42 0.41
C LEU A 162 1.72 -3.70 0.86
N ARG A 163 2.75 -3.61 1.72
CA ARG A 163 3.44 -4.79 2.26
C ARG A 163 2.51 -5.70 3.06
N MET A 164 1.65 -5.11 3.89
CA MET A 164 0.66 -5.85 4.70
C MET A 164 -0.42 -6.47 3.82
N GLY A 165 -0.93 -5.74 2.83
CA GLY A 165 -1.98 -6.20 1.94
C GLY A 165 -1.52 -7.37 1.06
N VAL A 166 -0.33 -7.32 0.48
CA VAL A 166 0.26 -8.43 -0.27
C VAL A 166 0.41 -9.67 0.63
N GLU A 167 0.82 -9.51 1.89
CA GLU A 167 0.89 -10.60 2.86
C GLU A 167 -0.49 -11.22 3.11
N TYR A 168 -1.50 -10.36 3.32
CA TYR A 168 -2.86 -10.79 3.59
C TYR A 168 -3.44 -11.62 2.44
N VAL A 169 -3.39 -11.14 1.20
CA VAL A 169 -4.03 -11.82 0.07
C VAL A 169 -3.28 -13.07 -0.38
N ARG A 170 -1.96 -13.16 -0.17
CA ARG A 170 -1.17 -14.36 -0.43
C ARG A 170 -1.50 -15.54 0.49
N SER A 171 -2.15 -15.28 1.62
CA SER A 171 -2.55 -16.33 2.56
C SER A 171 -3.69 -17.23 2.04
N GLY A 172 -4.35 -16.85 0.92
CA GLY A 172 -5.34 -17.69 0.25
C GLY A 172 -6.28 -16.89 -0.65
N PRO A 173 -6.80 -17.49 -1.74
CA PRO A 173 -7.70 -16.82 -2.69
C PRO A 173 -9.01 -16.35 -2.04
N GLU A 174 -9.48 -17.06 -1.01
CA GLU A 174 -10.68 -16.69 -0.24
C GLU A 174 -10.54 -15.34 0.48
N ARG A 175 -9.29 -14.84 0.62
CA ARG A 175 -9.03 -13.53 1.21
C ARG A 175 -9.43 -12.39 0.29
N MET A 176 -9.17 -12.54 -1.01
CA MET A 176 -9.61 -11.56 -2.02
C MET A 176 -11.14 -11.52 -2.10
N ASP A 177 -11.81 -12.69 -2.07
CA ASP A 177 -13.27 -12.76 -2.11
C ASP A 177 -13.89 -12.08 -0.88
N ARG A 178 -13.31 -12.32 0.31
CA ARG A 178 -13.75 -11.69 1.55
C ARG A 178 -13.55 -10.18 1.51
N ALA A 179 -12.36 -9.73 1.09
CA ALA A 179 -12.07 -8.31 0.97
C ALA A 179 -13.05 -7.62 0.02
N LEU A 180 -13.32 -8.19 -1.16
CA LEU A 180 -14.32 -7.67 -2.10
C LEU A 180 -15.69 -7.50 -1.45
N ALA A 181 -16.20 -8.52 -0.76
CA ALA A 181 -17.50 -8.46 -0.09
C ALA A 181 -17.54 -7.37 1.01
N GLU A 182 -16.45 -7.15 1.74
CA GLU A 182 -16.34 -6.10 2.74
C GLU A 182 -16.32 -4.70 2.09
N HIS A 183 -15.63 -4.52 0.98
CA HIS A 183 -15.62 -3.25 0.23
C HIS A 183 -16.98 -2.93 -0.38
N GLU A 184 -17.67 -3.92 -0.96
CA GLU A 184 -19.05 -3.78 -1.44
C GLU A 184 -20.01 -3.35 -0.31
N ALA A 185 -19.81 -3.89 0.89
CA ALA A 185 -20.58 -3.47 2.07
C ALA A 185 -20.29 -2.03 2.49
N ILE A 186 -19.04 -1.55 2.34
CA ILE A 186 -18.69 -0.14 2.59
C ILE A 186 -19.37 0.77 1.56
N VAL A 187 -19.33 0.43 0.27
CA VAL A 187 -20.02 1.20 -0.79
C VAL A 187 -21.51 1.27 -0.53
N ALA A 188 -22.16 0.14 -0.23
CA ALA A 188 -23.58 0.09 0.11
C ALA A 188 -23.93 0.89 1.38
N ALA A 189 -23.03 0.95 2.36
CA ALA A 189 -23.21 1.76 3.55
C ALA A 189 -23.12 3.27 3.23
N LEU A 190 -22.12 3.69 2.45
CA LEU A 190 -21.98 5.08 1.99
C LEU A 190 -23.22 5.53 1.20
N ALA A 191 -23.70 4.70 0.27
CA ALA A 191 -24.89 4.98 -0.55
C ALA A 191 -26.17 5.11 0.30
N SER A 192 -26.27 4.40 1.43
CA SER A 192 -27.42 4.49 2.33
C SER A 192 -27.53 5.82 3.10
N GLY A 193 -26.44 6.57 3.22
CA GLY A 193 -26.37 7.79 4.01
C GLY A 193 -26.41 7.57 5.54
N ASP A 194 -26.42 6.32 6.00
CA ASP A 194 -26.48 5.95 7.43
C ASP A 194 -25.08 5.94 8.04
N THR A 195 -24.80 6.94 8.86
CA THR A 195 -23.53 7.13 9.56
C THR A 195 -23.11 5.90 10.38
N GLU A 196 -24.03 5.30 11.10
CA GLU A 196 -23.71 4.15 11.96
C GLU A 196 -23.47 2.88 11.14
N ARG A 197 -24.15 2.73 10.02
CA ARG A 197 -23.88 1.65 9.08
C ARG A 197 -22.48 1.79 8.47
N VAL A 198 -22.09 3.01 8.09
CA VAL A 198 -20.74 3.30 7.58
C VAL A 198 -19.69 2.97 8.63
N ARG A 199 -19.83 3.45 9.88
CA ARG A 199 -18.90 3.13 10.98
C ARG A 199 -18.73 1.63 11.16
N ARG A 200 -19.84 0.89 11.25
CA ARG A 200 -19.81 -0.57 11.42
C ARG A 200 -19.13 -1.29 10.25
N SER A 201 -19.35 -0.83 9.01
CA SER A 201 -18.74 -1.47 7.82
C SER A 201 -17.23 -1.28 7.79
N VAL A 202 -16.74 -0.07 8.06
CA VAL A 202 -15.30 0.22 8.14
C VAL A 202 -14.66 -0.55 9.31
N HIS A 203 -15.24 -0.49 10.50
CA HIS A 203 -14.74 -1.22 11.66
C HIS A 203 -14.66 -2.73 11.42
N ARG A 204 -15.67 -3.34 10.79
CA ARG A 204 -15.66 -4.77 10.45
C ARG A 204 -14.49 -5.08 9.53
N HIS A 205 -14.29 -4.30 8.48
CA HIS A 205 -13.22 -4.48 7.52
C HIS A 205 -11.84 -4.42 8.19
N THR A 206 -11.55 -3.39 8.98
CA THR A 206 -10.26 -3.25 9.68
C THR A 206 -10.05 -4.35 10.74
N SER A 207 -11.11 -4.76 11.43
CA SER A 207 -11.07 -5.83 12.44
C SER A 207 -10.81 -7.20 11.82
N THR A 208 -11.42 -7.51 10.67
CA THR A 208 -11.17 -8.76 9.92
C THR A 208 -9.72 -8.84 9.48
N LEU A 209 -9.18 -7.75 8.94
CA LEU A 209 -7.79 -7.67 8.52
C LEU A 209 -6.83 -7.87 9.71
N ARG A 210 -7.11 -7.23 10.86
CA ARG A 210 -6.33 -7.40 12.10
C ARG A 210 -6.31 -8.85 12.58
N ALA A 211 -7.49 -9.48 12.69
CA ALA A 211 -7.60 -10.86 13.15
C ALA A 211 -6.84 -11.84 12.23
N THR A 212 -6.88 -11.61 10.93
CA THR A 212 -6.22 -12.45 9.94
C THR A 212 -4.70 -12.31 9.99
N LEU A 213 -4.18 -11.09 10.02
CA LEU A 213 -2.74 -10.84 10.07
C LEU A 213 -2.14 -11.30 11.41
N ALA A 214 -2.90 -11.25 12.50
CA ALA A 214 -2.48 -11.77 13.80
C ALA A 214 -2.44 -13.32 13.85
N SER A 215 -3.32 -14.01 13.11
CA SER A 215 -3.40 -15.48 13.05
C SER A 215 -2.45 -16.13 12.05
N GLY A 216 -1.82 -15.37 11.19
CA GLY A 216 -0.90 -15.86 10.14
C GLY A 216 0.49 -16.22 10.63
N ARG A 217 0.62 -16.71 11.87
CA ARG A 217 1.83 -17.31 12.46
C ARG A 217 1.83 -18.81 12.29
#